data_57ffe4e64f81f2e07e76273a01784845
#
_entry.id   57ffe4e64f81f2e07e76273a01784845
#
_cell.length_a   1.000
_cell.length_b   1.000
_cell.length_c   1.000
_cell.angle_alpha   90.00
_cell.angle_beta   90.00
_cell.angle_gamma   90.00
#
_symmetry.space_group_name_H-M   'P 1'
#
loop_
_entity.id
_entity.type
_entity.pdbx_description
1 polymer ?
#
loop_
_entity_poly.entity_id
_entity_poly.type
_entity_poly.pdbx_seq_one_letter_code
_entity_poly.pdbx_strand_id
1 'polypeptide(L)'
;LNTAFTFFYVAFWESCISRGLIQSNTLYKEFFTYSKQDTSIIDYNGNVKYCSSPLTSPNRKIINELVLNGKYILRNNRQYNIQTISGGYVIWQEEMSEVIKMLAKLSIINEELKNDISLIQAKMEVESKKAAFEERIRIYDLINAKTKNQINSIKHDISAISESEENLALWKKINFTAIYVKRCSSMILISQDMTQNAPQNFELHFQETVNYLKENGISCSINNAIDSDIAFDTVLKIYEIIYYFIEPVFFDINHLYIFLSSKKNNCIVKFISDVNVAKLIDSNFFSQFYYNFNADEDLFIMTVEVDRR
;
A
#
# COMPACT_ATOMS: atom_id res chain seq x y z
N LEU A 1 57.20 -62.53 -44.79
CA LEU A 1 56.31 -62.31 -43.65
C LEU A 1 56.06 -60.80 -43.37
N ASN A 2 57.05 -59.93 -43.53
CA ASN A 2 56.90 -58.48 -43.27
C ASN A 2 55.99 -57.75 -44.24
N THR A 3 56.01 -58.13 -45.54
CA THR A 3 55.17 -57.45 -46.54
C THR A 3 53.69 -57.76 -46.43
N ALA A 4 53.34 -58.96 -45.98
CA ALA A 4 51.93 -59.32 -45.72
C ALA A 4 51.38 -58.64 -44.50
N PHE A 5 52.23 -58.45 -43.49
CA PHE A 5 51.82 -57.74 -42.26
C PHE A 5 51.58 -56.21 -42.47
N THR A 6 52.43 -55.58 -43.27
CA THR A 6 52.28 -54.21 -43.68
C THR A 6 51.01 -53.99 -44.52
N PHE A 7 50.70 -54.93 -45.42
CA PHE A 7 49.48 -54.85 -46.23
C PHE A 7 48.21 -54.96 -45.35
N PHE A 8 48.22 -55.89 -44.43
CA PHE A 8 47.13 -56.07 -43.47
C PHE A 8 46.92 -54.84 -42.55
N TYR A 9 48.00 -54.24 -42.16
CA TYR A 9 48.00 -53.08 -41.33
C TYR A 9 47.42 -51.82 -42.02
N VAL A 10 47.85 -51.61 -43.26
CA VAL A 10 47.31 -50.55 -44.13
C VAL A 10 45.84 -50.75 -44.41
N ALA A 11 45.39 -51.98 -44.77
CA ALA A 11 44.02 -52.33 -45.10
C ALA A 11 43.11 -52.17 -43.82
N PHE A 12 43.63 -52.46 -42.62
CA PHE A 12 42.91 -52.24 -41.35
C PHE A 12 42.67 -50.78 -41.13
N TRP A 13 43.71 -49.93 -41.26
CA TRP A 13 43.58 -48.47 -41.07
C TRP A 13 42.67 -47.85 -42.11
N GLU A 14 42.76 -48.27 -43.40
CA GLU A 14 41.82 -47.78 -44.40
C GLU A 14 40.37 -48.21 -44.10
N SER A 15 40.19 -49.45 -43.61
CA SER A 15 38.86 -49.91 -43.18
C SER A 15 38.31 -49.10 -41.97
N CYS A 16 39.18 -48.78 -41.06
CA CYS A 16 38.79 -47.90 -39.89
C CYS A 16 38.43 -46.50 -40.35
N ILE A 17 39.16 -45.92 -41.28
CA ILE A 17 38.88 -44.62 -41.88
C ILE A 17 37.57 -44.66 -42.69
N SER A 18 37.38 -45.65 -43.53
CA SER A 18 36.19 -45.80 -44.40
C SER A 18 34.89 -46.05 -43.57
N ARG A 19 34.99 -46.67 -42.41
CA ARG A 19 33.88 -46.90 -41.49
C ARG A 19 33.66 -45.74 -40.51
N GLY A 20 34.44 -44.65 -40.60
CA GLY A 20 34.29 -43.48 -39.74
C GLY A 20 34.77 -43.69 -38.30
N LEU A 21 35.51 -44.82 -38.00
CA LEU A 21 36.08 -45.05 -36.68
C LEU A 21 37.27 -44.13 -36.36
N ILE A 22 37.90 -43.61 -37.41
CA ILE A 22 38.98 -42.63 -37.33
C ILE A 22 38.56 -41.39 -38.11
N GLN A 23 38.59 -40.25 -37.49
CA GLN A 23 38.28 -38.99 -38.16
C GLN A 23 39.32 -38.72 -39.24
N SER A 24 38.89 -38.76 -40.48
CA SER A 24 39.73 -38.40 -41.63
C SER A 24 39.24 -37.13 -42.28
N ASN A 25 40.16 -36.28 -42.71
CA ASN A 25 39.80 -35.04 -43.44
C ASN A 25 39.48 -35.28 -44.92
N THR A 26 39.30 -36.53 -45.36
CA THR A 26 39.11 -36.86 -46.78
C THR A 26 37.69 -36.58 -47.28
N LEU A 27 36.68 -36.63 -46.42
CA LEU A 27 35.25 -36.47 -46.79
C LEU A 27 34.67 -35.10 -46.41
N TYR A 28 35.53 -34.12 -46.02
CA TYR A 28 35.04 -32.80 -45.59
C TYR A 28 34.22 -32.06 -46.67
N LYS A 29 34.53 -32.27 -47.95
CA LYS A 29 33.80 -31.67 -49.08
C LYS A 29 32.37 -32.17 -49.15
N GLU A 30 32.15 -33.47 -48.98
CA GLU A 30 30.81 -34.09 -48.96
C GLU A 30 30.02 -33.64 -47.78
N PHE A 31 30.65 -33.59 -46.55
CA PHE A 31 30.03 -33.09 -45.35
C PHE A 31 29.50 -31.67 -45.53
N PHE A 32 30.32 -30.75 -46.03
CA PHE A 32 29.90 -29.36 -46.24
C PHE A 32 28.93 -29.19 -47.42
N THR A 33 28.95 -30.08 -48.43
CA THR A 33 27.99 -30.07 -49.55
C THR A 33 26.59 -30.46 -49.07
N TYR A 34 26.49 -31.40 -48.13
CA TYR A 34 25.21 -31.81 -47.52
C TYR A 34 24.76 -30.89 -46.36
N SER A 35 25.67 -30.12 -45.80
CA SER A 35 25.34 -29.11 -44.80
C SER A 35 24.55 -27.97 -45.47
N LYS A 36 23.37 -27.66 -44.93
CA LYS A 36 22.56 -26.50 -45.38
C LYS A 36 23.18 -25.15 -45.00
N GLN A 37 24.33 -25.17 -44.33
CA GLN A 37 24.98 -23.96 -43.84
C GLN A 37 26.04 -23.49 -44.84
N ASP A 38 25.94 -22.26 -45.29
CA ASP A 38 26.90 -21.61 -46.16
C ASP A 38 28.24 -21.43 -45.43
N THR A 39 29.22 -22.26 -45.75
CA THR A 39 30.50 -22.31 -45.03
C THR A 39 31.66 -22.14 -46.01
N SER A 40 32.69 -21.42 -45.61
CA SER A 40 33.93 -21.23 -46.35
C SER A 40 35.12 -21.49 -45.43
N ILE A 41 36.15 -22.18 -45.98
CA ILE A 41 37.43 -22.42 -45.32
C ILE A 41 38.46 -21.57 -46.03
N ILE A 42 39.20 -20.78 -45.26
CA ILE A 42 40.26 -19.85 -45.78
C ILE A 42 41.56 -20.14 -45.08
N ASP A 43 42.68 -19.91 -45.75
CA ASP A 43 44.00 -19.94 -45.12
C ASP A 43 44.32 -18.62 -44.37
N TYR A 44 45.41 -18.57 -43.64
CA TYR A 44 45.83 -17.35 -42.91
C TYR A 44 46.13 -16.15 -43.85
N ASN A 45 46.34 -16.37 -45.14
CA ASN A 45 46.53 -15.33 -46.11
C ASN A 45 45.22 -14.81 -46.72
N GLY A 46 44.07 -15.35 -46.29
CA GLY A 46 42.74 -15.00 -46.77
C GLY A 46 42.35 -15.67 -48.09
N ASN A 47 43.12 -16.68 -48.59
CA ASN A 47 42.75 -17.40 -49.79
C ASN A 47 41.72 -18.49 -49.46
N VAL A 48 40.65 -18.53 -50.24
CA VAL A 48 39.58 -19.52 -50.07
C VAL A 48 40.06 -20.89 -50.51
N LYS A 49 40.13 -21.85 -49.60
CA LYS A 49 40.49 -23.26 -49.90
C LYS A 49 39.28 -24.09 -50.21
N TYR A 50 38.15 -23.77 -49.59
CA TYR A 50 36.88 -24.42 -49.81
C TYR A 50 35.73 -23.45 -49.63
N CYS A 51 34.66 -23.60 -50.39
CA CYS A 51 33.42 -22.86 -50.24
C CYS A 51 32.24 -23.79 -50.59
N SER A 52 31.23 -23.86 -49.75
CA SER A 52 30.02 -24.69 -49.97
C SER A 52 29.22 -24.21 -51.16
N SER A 53 29.19 -22.92 -51.45
CA SER A 53 28.53 -22.32 -52.60
C SER A 53 29.38 -21.18 -53.20
N PRO A 54 29.57 -21.11 -54.52
CA PRO A 54 30.34 -19.99 -55.16
C PRO A 54 29.72 -18.63 -54.90
N LEU A 55 28.40 -18.55 -54.67
CA LEU A 55 27.68 -17.30 -54.40
C LEU A 55 27.87 -16.80 -52.96
N THR A 56 28.34 -17.63 -52.06
CA THR A 56 28.52 -17.33 -50.65
C THR A 56 29.98 -17.10 -50.23
N SER A 57 30.88 -17.07 -51.21
CA SER A 57 32.29 -16.74 -50.95
C SER A 57 32.41 -15.36 -50.31
N PRO A 58 32.91 -15.26 -49.07
CA PRO A 58 33.00 -13.99 -48.39
C PRO A 58 33.97 -13.05 -49.08
N ASN A 59 33.57 -11.81 -49.29
CA ASN A 59 34.45 -10.81 -49.90
C ASN A 59 35.67 -10.58 -48.98
N ARG A 60 36.85 -10.29 -49.58
CA ARG A 60 38.11 -10.04 -48.87
C ARG A 60 37.99 -8.96 -47.77
N LYS A 61 37.08 -7.99 -47.92
CA LYS A 61 36.76 -6.97 -46.89
C LYS A 61 36.10 -7.60 -45.67
N ILE A 62 35.15 -8.51 -45.87
CA ILE A 62 34.43 -9.24 -44.78
C ILE A 62 35.45 -10.12 -44.04
N ILE A 63 36.29 -10.83 -44.76
CA ILE A 63 37.34 -11.68 -44.17
C ILE A 63 38.22 -10.86 -43.24
N ASN A 64 38.76 -9.73 -43.72
CA ASN A 64 39.62 -8.85 -42.93
C ASN A 64 38.91 -8.30 -41.66
N GLU A 65 37.68 -7.85 -41.79
CA GLU A 65 36.88 -7.38 -40.67
C GLU A 65 36.62 -8.51 -39.64
N LEU A 66 36.32 -9.72 -40.11
CA LEU A 66 36.09 -10.87 -39.21
C LEU A 66 37.35 -11.28 -38.45
N VAL A 67 38.48 -11.30 -39.12
CA VAL A 67 39.79 -11.61 -38.52
C VAL A 67 40.16 -10.57 -37.49
N LEU A 68 39.91 -9.26 -37.73
CA LEU A 68 40.16 -8.18 -36.80
C LEU A 68 39.22 -8.24 -35.60
N ASN A 69 37.94 -8.47 -35.78
CA ASN A 69 36.96 -8.51 -34.73
C ASN A 69 36.96 -9.84 -33.94
N GLY A 70 37.51 -10.89 -34.50
CA GLY A 70 37.74 -12.18 -33.82
C GLY A 70 36.52 -13.03 -33.51
N LYS A 71 35.32 -12.58 -33.84
CA LYS A 71 34.07 -13.33 -33.51
C LYS A 71 33.06 -13.34 -34.65
N TYR A 72 32.32 -12.25 -34.83
CA TYR A 72 31.29 -12.11 -35.87
C TYR A 72 31.09 -10.67 -36.29
N ILE A 73 30.50 -10.50 -37.48
CA ILE A 73 30.00 -9.22 -37.98
C ILE A 73 28.60 -9.44 -38.58
N LEU A 74 27.72 -8.42 -38.44
CA LEU A 74 26.40 -8.40 -39.06
C LEU A 74 26.41 -7.46 -40.25
N ARG A 75 26.05 -7.96 -41.44
CA ARG A 75 26.00 -7.16 -42.67
C ARG A 75 24.88 -7.67 -43.58
N ASN A 76 24.02 -6.77 -44.08
CA ASN A 76 22.92 -7.09 -44.98
C ASN A 76 22.01 -8.23 -44.44
N ASN A 77 21.59 -8.16 -43.18
CA ASN A 77 20.78 -9.15 -42.50
C ASN A 77 21.40 -10.56 -42.39
N ARG A 78 22.69 -10.67 -42.61
CA ARG A 78 23.44 -11.92 -42.45
C ARG A 78 24.51 -11.75 -41.39
N GLN A 79 24.57 -12.70 -40.48
CA GLN A 79 25.61 -12.80 -39.48
C GLN A 79 26.72 -13.71 -40.05
N TYR A 80 27.92 -13.19 -40.13
CA TYR A 80 29.12 -13.92 -40.49
C TYR A 80 29.88 -14.25 -39.23
N ASN A 81 30.13 -15.54 -39.03
CA ASN A 81 30.88 -16.06 -37.90
C ASN A 81 32.24 -16.58 -38.37
N ILE A 82 33.26 -16.47 -37.51
CA ILE A 82 34.61 -16.98 -37.79
C ILE A 82 35.10 -17.83 -36.62
N GLN A 83 35.74 -18.93 -36.98
CA GLN A 83 36.39 -19.83 -36.03
C GLN A 83 37.80 -20.19 -36.59
N THR A 84 38.79 -20.09 -35.72
CA THR A 84 40.17 -20.48 -36.05
C THR A 84 40.29 -22.00 -36.06
N ILE A 85 40.93 -22.54 -37.11
CA ILE A 85 41.24 -23.95 -37.26
C ILE A 85 42.75 -24.13 -37.54
N SER A 86 43.25 -25.32 -37.47
CA SER A 86 44.62 -25.61 -37.84
C SER A 86 44.86 -25.33 -39.33
N GLY A 87 45.64 -24.30 -39.65
CA GLY A 87 45.95 -23.87 -41.00
C GLY A 87 45.08 -22.77 -41.58
N GLY A 88 44.17 -22.17 -40.83
CA GLY A 88 43.33 -21.07 -41.31
C GLY A 88 42.11 -20.78 -40.47
N TYR A 89 41.01 -20.41 -41.13
CA TYR A 89 39.75 -20.05 -40.51
C TYR A 89 38.57 -20.73 -41.22
N VAL A 90 37.55 -21.08 -40.48
CA VAL A 90 36.23 -21.42 -41.00
C VAL A 90 35.33 -20.21 -40.81
N ILE A 91 34.64 -19.81 -41.89
CA ILE A 91 33.65 -18.74 -41.89
C ILE A 91 32.33 -19.36 -42.30
N TRP A 92 31.27 -19.09 -41.55
CA TRP A 92 29.91 -19.44 -41.94
C TRP A 92 28.98 -18.26 -41.78
N GLN A 93 27.88 -18.28 -42.52
CA GLN A 93 26.88 -17.25 -42.50
C GLN A 93 25.52 -17.79 -42.10
N GLU A 94 24.78 -16.93 -41.36
CA GLU A 94 23.43 -17.21 -40.93
C GLU A 94 22.51 -16.08 -41.37
N GLU A 95 21.30 -16.42 -41.82
CA GLU A 95 20.27 -15.45 -42.20
C GLU A 95 19.58 -14.91 -40.91
N MET A 96 19.67 -13.61 -40.70
CA MET A 96 19.17 -12.95 -39.48
C MET A 96 17.89 -12.14 -39.72
N SER A 97 17.31 -12.20 -40.93
CA SER A 97 16.15 -11.36 -41.30
C SER A 97 14.95 -11.56 -40.38
N GLU A 98 14.66 -12.82 -40.00
CA GLU A 98 13.56 -13.10 -39.08
C GLU A 98 13.84 -12.64 -37.68
N VAL A 99 15.08 -12.81 -37.19
CA VAL A 99 15.51 -12.34 -35.85
C VAL A 99 15.41 -10.83 -35.75
N ILE A 100 15.89 -10.10 -36.77
CA ILE A 100 15.80 -8.64 -36.83
C ILE A 100 14.33 -8.16 -36.82
N LYS A 101 13.45 -8.86 -37.60
CA LYS A 101 12.00 -8.55 -37.56
C LYS A 101 11.39 -8.81 -36.19
N MET A 102 11.79 -9.91 -35.52
CA MET A 102 11.30 -10.21 -34.18
C MET A 102 11.79 -9.16 -33.14
N LEU A 103 13.06 -8.76 -33.24
CA LEU A 103 13.61 -7.72 -32.36
C LEU A 103 12.88 -6.37 -32.55
N ALA A 104 12.57 -5.99 -33.79
CA ALA A 104 11.79 -4.80 -34.07
C ALA A 104 10.38 -4.87 -33.47
N LYS A 105 9.69 -6.03 -33.61
CA LYS A 105 8.37 -6.24 -32.98
C LYS A 105 8.47 -6.19 -31.46
N LEU A 106 9.46 -6.83 -30.86
CA LEU A 106 9.69 -6.77 -29.41
C LEU A 106 9.93 -5.35 -28.90
N SER A 107 10.65 -4.54 -29.67
CA SER A 107 10.86 -3.12 -29.32
C SER A 107 9.53 -2.34 -29.28
N ILE A 108 8.66 -2.54 -30.28
CA ILE A 108 7.35 -1.89 -30.34
C ILE A 108 6.48 -2.34 -29.15
N ILE A 109 6.39 -3.64 -28.92
CA ILE A 109 5.60 -4.18 -27.78
C ILE A 109 6.13 -3.67 -26.45
N ASN A 110 7.44 -3.54 -26.27
CA ASN A 110 8.03 -2.98 -25.08
C ASN A 110 7.65 -1.51 -24.85
N GLU A 111 7.59 -0.71 -25.92
CA GLU A 111 7.10 0.68 -25.84
C GLU A 111 5.63 0.75 -25.47
N GLU A 112 4.79 -0.07 -26.09
CA GLU A 112 3.36 -0.17 -25.77
C GLU A 112 3.16 -0.55 -24.30
N LEU A 113 3.86 -1.60 -23.82
CA LEU A 113 3.79 -2.01 -22.42
C LEU A 113 4.22 -0.90 -21.43
N LYS A 114 5.26 -0.13 -21.75
CA LYS A 114 5.66 1.00 -20.91
C LYS A 114 4.58 2.08 -20.84
N ASN A 115 3.93 2.37 -21.96
CA ASN A 115 2.84 3.33 -22.01
C ASN A 115 1.62 2.84 -21.20
N ASP A 116 1.26 1.56 -21.33
CA ASP A 116 0.18 0.95 -20.56
C ASP A 116 0.46 0.96 -19.05
N ILE A 117 1.68 0.62 -18.64
CA ILE A 117 2.08 0.68 -17.23
C ILE A 117 1.95 2.11 -16.69
N SER A 118 2.39 3.13 -17.43
CA SER A 118 2.27 4.52 -17.02
C SER A 118 0.81 4.97 -16.88
N LEU A 119 -0.05 4.52 -17.79
CA LEU A 119 -1.49 4.79 -17.75
C LEU A 119 -2.16 4.12 -16.54
N ILE A 120 -1.82 2.85 -16.26
CA ILE A 120 -2.33 2.12 -15.11
C ILE A 120 -1.90 2.81 -13.81
N GLN A 121 -0.64 3.23 -13.69
CA GLN A 121 -0.15 3.95 -12.53
C GLN A 121 -0.90 5.27 -12.30
N ALA A 122 -1.12 6.05 -13.37
CA ALA A 122 -1.89 7.29 -13.29
C ALA A 122 -3.35 7.03 -12.86
N LYS A 123 -3.99 5.97 -13.38
CA LYS A 123 -5.33 5.55 -12.96
C LYS A 123 -5.38 5.18 -11.48
N MET A 124 -4.44 4.36 -11.02
CA MET A 124 -4.37 3.96 -9.60
C MET A 124 -4.18 5.17 -8.68
N GLU A 125 -3.38 6.16 -9.08
CA GLU A 125 -3.20 7.39 -8.30
C GLU A 125 -4.51 8.20 -8.20
N VAL A 126 -5.25 8.33 -9.31
CA VAL A 126 -6.55 9.03 -9.33
C VAL A 126 -7.58 8.30 -8.47
N GLU A 127 -7.67 6.96 -8.58
CA GLU A 127 -8.59 6.16 -7.77
C GLU A 127 -8.26 6.23 -6.28
N SER A 128 -6.97 6.19 -5.92
CA SER A 128 -6.53 6.37 -4.53
C SER A 128 -6.91 7.74 -3.97
N LYS A 129 -6.70 8.81 -4.74
CA LYS A 129 -7.11 10.17 -4.33
C LYS A 129 -8.63 10.28 -4.18
N LYS A 130 -9.38 9.66 -5.09
CA LYS A 130 -10.85 9.63 -5.02
C LYS A 130 -11.33 8.91 -3.76
N ALA A 131 -10.80 7.71 -3.48
CA ALA A 131 -11.14 6.95 -2.28
C ALA A 131 -10.81 7.73 -0.99
N ALA A 132 -9.64 8.39 -0.92
CA ALA A 132 -9.28 9.23 0.21
C ALA A 132 -10.21 10.43 0.38
N PHE A 133 -10.69 11.02 -0.72
CA PHE A 133 -11.65 12.13 -0.69
C PHE A 133 -13.03 11.66 -0.22
N GLU A 134 -13.53 10.54 -0.73
CA GLU A 134 -14.81 9.94 -0.31
C GLU A 134 -14.79 9.59 1.18
N GLU A 135 -13.68 9.04 1.68
CA GLU A 135 -13.53 8.75 3.11
C GLU A 135 -13.52 10.02 3.97
N ARG A 136 -12.89 11.10 3.52
CA ARG A 136 -12.97 12.39 4.21
C ARG A 136 -14.40 12.93 4.28
N ILE A 137 -15.15 12.85 3.20
CA ILE A 137 -16.56 13.26 3.19
C ILE A 137 -17.35 12.43 4.20
N ARG A 138 -17.17 11.12 4.22
CA ARG A 138 -17.83 10.21 5.17
C ARG A 138 -17.55 10.61 6.62
N ILE A 139 -16.30 10.94 6.94
CA ILE A 139 -15.90 11.39 8.29
C ILE A 139 -16.56 12.74 8.63
N TYR A 140 -16.57 13.72 7.71
CA TYR A 140 -17.23 14.99 7.93
C TYR A 140 -18.74 14.84 8.13
N ASP A 141 -19.39 13.97 7.37
CA ASP A 141 -20.81 13.70 7.53
C ASP A 141 -21.11 13.06 8.88
N LEU A 142 -20.25 12.14 9.35
CA LEU A 142 -20.37 11.54 10.68
C LEU A 142 -20.22 12.58 11.79
N ILE A 143 -19.20 13.45 11.72
CA ILE A 143 -19.00 14.54 12.66
C ILE A 143 -20.22 15.47 12.66
N ASN A 144 -20.67 15.89 11.50
CA ASN A 144 -21.85 16.76 11.37
C ASN A 144 -23.11 16.10 11.94
N ALA A 145 -23.36 14.84 11.65
CA ALA A 145 -24.51 14.11 12.20
C ALA A 145 -24.49 14.09 13.74
N LYS A 146 -23.30 13.88 14.34
CA LYS A 146 -23.14 13.82 15.81
C LYS A 146 -23.20 15.19 16.49
N THR A 147 -22.72 16.26 15.86
CA THR A 147 -22.55 17.57 16.49
C THR A 147 -23.54 18.65 16.01
N LYS A 148 -24.41 18.32 15.06
CA LYS A 148 -25.33 19.27 14.43
C LYS A 148 -26.21 20.02 15.42
N ASN A 149 -26.78 19.32 16.40
CA ASN A 149 -27.66 19.90 17.39
C ASN A 149 -26.91 20.92 18.28
N GLN A 150 -25.70 20.57 18.71
CA GLN A 150 -24.85 21.43 19.54
C GLN A 150 -24.39 22.66 18.76
N ILE A 151 -23.99 22.49 17.48
CA ILE A 151 -23.61 23.60 16.62
C ILE A 151 -24.81 24.55 16.40
N ASN A 152 -26.01 24.01 16.23
CA ASN A 152 -27.22 24.84 16.11
C ASN A 152 -27.57 25.53 17.41
N SER A 153 -27.41 24.87 18.57
CA SER A 153 -27.55 25.52 19.89
C SER A 153 -26.58 26.66 20.04
N ILE A 154 -25.27 26.46 19.75
CA ILE A 154 -24.28 27.54 19.78
C ILE A 154 -24.69 28.73 18.89
N LYS A 155 -25.12 28.45 17.66
CA LYS A 155 -25.58 29.52 16.73
C LYS A 155 -26.75 30.29 17.29
N HIS A 156 -27.73 29.59 17.86
CA HIS A 156 -28.89 30.21 18.49
C HIS A 156 -28.46 31.08 19.67
N ASP A 157 -27.62 30.55 20.59
CA ASP A 157 -27.15 31.23 21.76
C ASP A 157 -26.30 32.46 21.42
N ILE A 158 -25.43 32.37 20.40
CA ILE A 158 -24.69 33.54 19.88
C ILE A 158 -25.64 34.61 19.35
N SER A 159 -26.71 34.25 18.66
CA SER A 159 -27.68 35.22 18.13
C SER A 159 -28.52 35.87 19.21
N ALA A 160 -28.61 35.25 20.39
CA ALA A 160 -29.31 35.80 21.55
C ALA A 160 -28.45 36.73 22.41
N ILE A 161 -27.12 36.80 22.18
CA ILE A 161 -26.21 37.68 22.90
C ILE A 161 -26.54 39.14 22.56
N SER A 162 -26.93 39.89 23.55
CA SER A 162 -27.05 41.36 23.53
C SER A 162 -25.97 41.99 24.42
N GLU A 163 -25.74 43.29 24.37
CA GLU A 163 -24.61 43.97 25.04
C GLU A 163 -24.77 44.12 26.59
N SER A 164 -25.39 43.17 27.31
CA SER A 164 -25.64 43.22 28.74
C SER A 164 -24.81 42.21 29.55
N GLU A 165 -24.64 42.45 30.88
CA GLU A 165 -23.84 41.57 31.79
C GLU A 165 -24.38 40.13 31.90
N GLU A 166 -25.64 39.89 31.63
CA GLU A 166 -26.25 38.54 31.59
C GLU A 166 -25.60 37.61 30.53
N ASN A 167 -24.82 38.17 29.62
CA ASN A 167 -24.16 37.44 28.58
C ASN A 167 -22.97 36.57 29.05
N LEU A 168 -22.38 36.83 30.21
CA LEU A 168 -21.24 36.04 30.70
C LEU A 168 -21.62 34.59 30.97
N ALA A 169 -22.81 34.36 31.55
CA ALA A 169 -23.32 33.00 31.78
C ALA A 169 -23.54 32.27 30.43
N LEU A 170 -24.15 32.96 29.46
CA LEU A 170 -24.37 32.36 28.12
C LEU A 170 -23.07 32.04 27.41
N TRP A 171 -22.05 32.91 27.50
CA TRP A 171 -20.71 32.63 26.98
C TRP A 171 -20.05 31.41 27.62
N LYS A 172 -20.21 31.18 28.92
CA LYS A 172 -19.72 29.98 29.60
C LYS A 172 -20.38 28.73 29.06
N LYS A 173 -21.69 28.74 28.82
CA LYS A 173 -22.42 27.61 28.22
C LYS A 173 -21.99 27.34 26.79
N ILE A 174 -21.86 28.39 25.96
CA ILE A 174 -21.38 28.29 24.57
C ILE A 174 -19.99 27.63 24.54
N ASN A 175 -19.05 28.09 25.40
CA ASN A 175 -17.72 27.54 25.47
C ASN A 175 -17.72 26.05 25.91
N PHE A 176 -18.54 25.69 26.89
CA PHE A 176 -18.71 24.30 27.31
C PHE A 176 -19.18 23.41 26.14
N THR A 177 -20.20 23.87 25.42
CA THR A 177 -20.70 23.15 24.22
C THR A 177 -19.66 23.11 23.11
N ALA A 178 -18.88 24.15 22.91
CA ALA A 178 -17.80 24.17 21.91
C ALA A 178 -16.67 23.20 22.26
N ILE A 179 -16.31 23.06 23.55
CA ILE A 179 -15.36 22.02 24.00
C ILE A 179 -15.89 20.63 23.68
N TYR A 180 -17.17 20.37 23.95
CA TYR A 180 -17.79 19.10 23.59
C TYR A 180 -17.68 18.82 22.10
N VAL A 181 -18.09 19.75 21.23
CA VAL A 181 -18.03 19.60 19.75
C VAL A 181 -16.60 19.35 19.29
N LYS A 182 -15.63 20.11 19.81
CA LYS A 182 -14.21 19.95 19.50
C LYS A 182 -13.71 18.53 19.87
N ARG A 183 -14.02 18.07 21.09
CA ARG A 183 -13.54 16.78 21.59
C ARG A 183 -14.24 15.60 20.91
N CYS A 184 -15.56 15.68 20.69
CA CYS A 184 -16.32 14.71 19.95
C CYS A 184 -15.75 14.55 18.52
N SER A 185 -15.51 15.66 17.82
CA SER A 185 -14.91 15.65 16.48
C SER A 185 -13.50 15.05 16.46
N SER A 186 -12.66 15.41 17.45
CA SER A 186 -11.30 14.85 17.59
C SER A 186 -11.33 13.34 17.86
N MET A 187 -12.23 12.87 18.72
CA MET A 187 -12.40 11.46 18.99
C MET A 187 -12.84 10.69 17.74
N ILE A 188 -13.79 11.21 16.97
CA ILE A 188 -14.22 10.59 15.71
C ILE A 188 -13.05 10.50 14.71
N LEU A 189 -12.22 11.54 14.59
CA LEU A 189 -11.04 11.51 13.71
C LEU A 189 -10.03 10.44 14.15
N ILE A 190 -9.73 10.36 15.45
CA ILE A 190 -8.78 9.38 16.00
C ILE A 190 -9.30 7.95 15.81
N SER A 191 -10.61 7.72 15.93
CA SER A 191 -11.20 6.39 15.75
C SER A 191 -11.02 5.80 14.36
N GLN A 192 -10.81 6.64 13.35
CA GLN A 192 -10.55 6.19 11.98
C GLN A 192 -9.10 5.73 11.75
N ASP A 193 -8.17 6.29 12.51
CA ASP A 193 -6.73 5.99 12.38
C ASP A 193 -6.30 4.79 13.25
N MET A 194 -7.14 4.38 14.22
CA MET A 194 -6.78 3.34 15.18
C MET A 194 -7.55 2.04 14.97
N THR A 195 -6.84 0.92 15.10
CA THR A 195 -7.44 -0.41 15.20
C THR A 195 -8.33 -0.50 16.45
N GLN A 196 -9.60 -0.67 16.26
CA GLN A 196 -10.74 -1.01 17.14
C GLN A 196 -10.71 -0.67 18.65
N ASN A 197 -9.55 -0.51 19.31
CA ASN A 197 -9.45 -0.27 20.75
C ASN A 197 -9.08 1.19 21.06
N ALA A 198 -9.72 1.75 22.10
CA ALA A 198 -9.41 3.09 22.54
C ALA A 198 -7.96 3.21 23.07
N PRO A 199 -7.29 4.36 22.88
CA PRO A 199 -5.95 4.56 23.42
C PRO A 199 -5.94 4.42 24.94
N GLN A 200 -4.86 3.88 25.50
CA GLN A 200 -4.67 3.68 26.95
C GLN A 200 -4.91 4.94 27.79
N ASN A 201 -4.84 6.11 27.18
CA ASN A 201 -4.98 7.42 27.84
C ASN A 201 -6.24 8.17 27.39
N PHE A 202 -7.37 7.47 27.19
CA PHE A 202 -8.61 8.16 26.79
C PHE A 202 -9.11 9.17 27.84
N GLU A 203 -8.66 9.09 29.09
CA GLU A 203 -8.89 10.08 30.15
C GLU A 203 -8.51 11.50 29.74
N LEU A 204 -7.46 11.67 28.93
CA LEU A 204 -7.05 12.99 28.45
C LEU A 204 -8.15 13.71 27.66
N HIS A 205 -9.06 12.96 27.04
CA HIS A 205 -10.19 13.56 26.34
C HIS A 205 -11.21 14.20 27.27
N PHE A 206 -11.34 13.69 28.51
CA PHE A 206 -12.23 14.27 29.53
C PHE A 206 -11.57 15.40 30.29
N GLN A 207 -10.25 15.46 30.35
CA GLN A 207 -9.50 16.39 31.17
C GLN A 207 -9.78 17.88 30.85
N GLU A 208 -9.94 18.20 29.56
CA GLU A 208 -10.26 19.57 29.12
C GLU A 208 -11.63 19.98 29.64
N THR A 209 -12.62 19.09 29.57
CA THR A 209 -13.96 19.33 30.12
C THR A 209 -13.93 19.54 31.65
N VAL A 210 -13.21 18.66 32.39
CA VAL A 210 -13.05 18.78 33.82
C VAL A 210 -12.36 20.09 34.23
N ASN A 211 -11.29 20.45 33.52
CA ASN A 211 -10.58 21.70 33.79
C ASN A 211 -11.47 22.90 33.53
N TYR A 212 -12.22 22.90 32.45
CA TYR A 212 -13.17 23.98 32.14
C TYR A 212 -14.25 24.13 33.23
N LEU A 213 -14.80 23.02 33.73
CA LEU A 213 -15.77 23.04 34.83
C LEU A 213 -15.16 23.67 36.10
N LYS A 214 -13.92 23.26 36.45
CA LYS A 214 -13.20 23.81 37.61
C LYS A 214 -12.93 25.32 37.47
N GLU A 215 -12.53 25.79 36.31
CA GLU A 215 -12.31 27.22 36.02
C GLU A 215 -13.59 28.03 36.15
N ASN A 216 -14.75 27.40 35.97
CA ASN A 216 -16.06 28.04 36.15
C ASN A 216 -16.67 27.87 37.55
N GLY A 217 -15.89 27.36 38.51
CA GLY A 217 -16.28 27.25 39.92
C GLY A 217 -16.97 25.95 40.30
N ILE A 218 -17.07 24.98 39.38
CA ILE A 218 -17.66 23.67 39.63
C ILE A 218 -16.56 22.71 40.11
N SER A 219 -16.69 22.22 41.34
CA SER A 219 -15.79 21.19 41.88
C SER A 219 -16.04 19.85 41.17
N CYS A 220 -15.25 19.55 40.16
CA CYS A 220 -15.42 18.35 39.33
C CYS A 220 -14.23 17.41 39.41
N SER A 221 -14.48 16.11 39.54
CA SER A 221 -13.45 15.07 39.40
C SER A 221 -13.98 13.85 38.66
N ILE A 222 -13.09 13.21 37.87
CA ILE A 222 -13.35 11.95 37.20
C ILE A 222 -12.41 10.90 37.78
N ASN A 223 -12.98 9.78 38.21
CA ASN A 223 -12.24 8.60 38.63
C ASN A 223 -12.51 7.48 37.59
N ASN A 224 -11.47 7.06 36.91
CA ASN A 224 -11.57 6.01 35.87
C ASN A 224 -11.01 4.71 36.39
N ALA A 225 -11.88 3.70 36.47
CA ALA A 225 -11.57 2.32 36.78
C ALA A 225 -11.98 1.37 35.64
N ILE A 226 -12.03 1.87 34.41
CA ILE A 226 -12.30 1.08 33.22
C ILE A 226 -10.96 0.50 32.71
N ASP A 227 -10.97 -0.80 32.38
CA ASP A 227 -9.82 -1.46 31.75
C ASP A 227 -9.50 -0.85 30.39
N SER A 228 -8.24 -0.91 29.99
CA SER A 228 -7.71 -0.33 28.72
C SER A 228 -8.30 -0.95 27.44
N ASP A 229 -9.02 -2.06 27.55
CA ASP A 229 -9.60 -2.77 26.40
C ASP A 229 -11.08 -2.40 26.21
N ILE A 230 -11.32 -1.17 25.77
CA ILE A 230 -12.67 -0.64 25.48
C ILE A 230 -12.75 -0.16 24.03
N ALA A 231 -13.90 -0.43 23.37
CA ALA A 231 -14.16 0.06 22.03
C ALA A 231 -14.25 1.60 22.00
N PHE A 232 -13.73 2.22 20.97
CA PHE A 232 -13.71 3.68 20.85
C PHE A 232 -15.12 4.29 20.83
N ASP A 233 -16.08 3.61 20.19
CA ASP A 233 -17.49 4.02 20.18
C ASP A 233 -18.10 4.07 21.59
N THR A 234 -17.67 3.18 22.48
CA THR A 234 -18.11 3.19 23.89
C THR A 234 -17.56 4.39 24.63
N VAL A 235 -16.28 4.77 24.38
CA VAL A 235 -15.70 6.00 24.95
C VAL A 235 -16.45 7.23 24.46
N LEU A 236 -16.79 7.30 23.19
CA LEU A 236 -17.58 8.38 22.63
C LEU A 236 -18.97 8.48 23.26
N LYS A 237 -19.67 7.34 23.44
CA LYS A 237 -20.96 7.29 24.15
C LYS A 237 -20.84 7.77 25.61
N ILE A 238 -19.79 7.35 26.32
CA ILE A 238 -19.52 7.82 27.67
C ILE A 238 -19.35 9.35 27.69
N TYR A 239 -18.62 9.90 26.72
CA TYR A 239 -18.43 11.34 26.60
C TYR A 239 -19.73 12.09 26.29
N GLU A 240 -20.56 11.54 25.41
CA GLU A 240 -21.91 12.05 25.13
C GLU A 240 -22.78 12.07 26.41
N ILE A 241 -22.78 10.98 27.19
CA ILE A 241 -23.52 10.87 28.45
C ILE A 241 -23.07 11.94 29.46
N ILE A 242 -21.77 12.16 29.58
CA ILE A 242 -21.23 13.19 30.48
C ILE A 242 -21.69 14.58 30.02
N TYR A 243 -21.67 14.88 28.73
CA TYR A 243 -22.13 16.15 28.20
C TYR A 243 -23.63 16.37 28.45
N TYR A 244 -24.49 15.42 28.09
CA TYR A 244 -25.95 15.52 28.27
C TYR A 244 -26.38 15.50 29.73
N PHE A 245 -25.54 14.99 30.63
CA PHE A 245 -25.76 15.11 32.08
C PHE A 245 -25.48 16.53 32.59
N ILE A 246 -24.37 17.15 32.17
CA ILE A 246 -23.92 18.44 32.68
C ILE A 246 -24.66 19.61 32.03
N GLU A 247 -24.93 19.54 30.71
CA GLU A 247 -25.47 20.66 29.93
C GLU A 247 -26.73 21.30 30.56
N PRO A 248 -27.75 20.55 30.98
CA PRO A 248 -28.96 21.13 31.55
C PRO A 248 -28.78 21.71 32.96
N VAL A 249 -27.78 21.26 33.72
CA VAL A 249 -27.52 21.69 35.10
C VAL A 249 -26.26 22.52 35.23
N PHE A 250 -25.68 22.97 34.14
CA PHE A 250 -24.37 23.65 34.10
C PHE A 250 -24.29 24.87 35.03
N PHE A 251 -25.38 25.60 35.25
CA PHE A 251 -25.43 26.79 36.09
C PHE A 251 -25.78 26.50 37.53
N ASP A 252 -26.39 25.36 37.80
CA ASP A 252 -26.93 25.03 39.13
C ASP A 252 -26.01 24.13 39.95
N ILE A 253 -25.11 23.37 39.24
CA ILE A 253 -24.23 22.40 39.87
C ILE A 253 -22.96 23.05 40.42
N ASN A 254 -22.62 22.74 41.69
CA ASN A 254 -21.38 23.18 42.33
C ASN A 254 -20.41 22.00 42.53
N HIS A 255 -20.94 20.78 42.75
CA HIS A 255 -20.14 19.59 43.02
C HIS A 255 -20.53 18.44 42.08
N LEU A 256 -19.55 17.89 41.37
CA LEU A 256 -19.74 16.77 40.47
C LEU A 256 -18.59 15.77 40.60
N TYR A 257 -18.95 14.52 40.92
CA TYR A 257 -18.02 13.39 40.91
C TYR A 257 -18.49 12.37 39.88
N ILE A 258 -17.61 12.01 38.97
CA ILE A 258 -17.88 11.05 37.89
C ILE A 258 -17.03 9.82 38.15
N PHE A 259 -17.67 8.65 38.24
CA PHE A 259 -16.98 7.39 38.39
C PHE A 259 -17.26 6.53 37.14
N LEU A 260 -16.20 6.11 36.51
CA LEU A 260 -16.21 5.20 35.38
C LEU A 260 -15.70 3.84 35.83
N SER A 261 -16.49 2.78 35.62
CA SER A 261 -16.10 1.42 35.98
C SER A 261 -16.58 0.41 34.94
N SER A 262 -15.95 -0.76 34.86
CA SER A 262 -16.37 -1.84 34.00
C SER A 262 -17.01 -2.98 34.81
N LYS A 263 -18.12 -3.54 34.32
CA LYS A 263 -18.80 -4.69 34.91
C LYS A 263 -19.14 -5.70 33.82
N LYS A 264 -18.38 -6.80 33.75
CA LYS A 264 -18.55 -7.83 32.72
C LYS A 264 -18.55 -7.22 31.30
N ASN A 265 -19.74 -7.11 30.68
CA ASN A 265 -19.92 -6.64 29.30
C ASN A 265 -20.34 -5.17 29.20
N ASN A 266 -20.54 -4.46 30.32
CA ASN A 266 -21.03 -3.09 30.35
C ASN A 266 -20.00 -2.15 31.02
N CYS A 267 -19.97 -0.91 30.56
CA CYS A 267 -19.35 0.18 31.29
C CYS A 267 -20.41 0.89 32.13
N ILE A 268 -20.05 1.26 33.35
CA ILE A 268 -20.93 1.97 34.26
C ILE A 268 -20.38 3.39 34.42
N VAL A 269 -21.22 4.37 34.14
CA VAL A 269 -21.00 5.78 34.42
C VAL A 269 -21.86 6.19 35.59
N LYS A 270 -21.23 6.55 36.73
CA LYS A 270 -21.93 6.96 37.91
C LYS A 270 -21.61 8.47 38.19
N PHE A 271 -22.66 9.24 38.26
CA PHE A 271 -22.61 10.65 38.62
C PHE A 271 -23.07 10.82 40.08
N ILE A 272 -22.37 11.65 40.81
CA ILE A 272 -22.78 12.13 42.13
C ILE A 272 -22.75 13.65 42.08
N SER A 273 -23.89 14.29 42.33
CA SER A 273 -24.06 15.74 42.22
C SER A 273 -24.87 16.30 43.38
N ASP A 274 -24.73 17.61 43.64
CA ASP A 274 -25.51 18.38 44.61
C ASP A 274 -26.86 18.91 44.03
N VAL A 275 -27.16 18.58 42.74
CA VAL A 275 -28.38 19.01 42.05
C VAL A 275 -29.21 17.82 41.60
N ASN A 276 -30.52 17.89 41.81
CA ASN A 276 -31.47 16.90 41.33
C ASN A 276 -31.70 17.03 39.83
N VAL A 277 -30.99 16.22 39.09
CA VAL A 277 -31.04 16.18 37.61
C VAL A 277 -32.24 15.43 37.04
N ALA A 278 -32.97 14.67 37.84
CA ALA A 278 -34.02 13.75 37.37
C ALA A 278 -35.13 14.40 36.52
N LYS A 279 -35.39 15.71 36.72
CA LYS A 279 -36.40 16.48 35.99
C LYS A 279 -35.82 17.33 34.85
N LEU A 280 -34.51 17.46 34.78
CA LEU A 280 -33.82 18.40 33.87
C LEU A 280 -33.11 17.72 32.70
N ILE A 281 -32.75 16.45 32.86
CA ILE A 281 -32.06 15.69 31.79
C ILE A 281 -32.99 15.39 30.60
N ASP A 282 -32.39 15.33 29.40
CA ASP A 282 -33.09 14.94 28.20
C ASP A 282 -33.49 13.45 28.26
N SER A 283 -34.77 13.23 28.61
CA SER A 283 -35.33 11.88 28.69
C SER A 283 -35.26 11.11 27.37
N ASN A 284 -35.27 11.78 26.22
CA ASN A 284 -35.16 11.14 24.91
C ASN A 284 -33.74 10.58 24.68
N PHE A 285 -32.70 11.32 25.08
CA PHE A 285 -31.32 10.85 24.98
C PHE A 285 -31.07 9.66 25.92
N PHE A 286 -31.48 9.80 27.19
CA PHE A 286 -31.21 8.75 28.19
C PHE A 286 -32.11 7.50 28.06
N SER A 287 -33.25 7.59 27.36
CA SER A 287 -34.13 6.43 27.12
C SER A 287 -33.48 5.24 26.39
N GLN A 288 -32.38 5.48 25.67
CA GLN A 288 -31.61 4.43 24.99
C GLN A 288 -30.65 3.67 25.91
N PHE A 289 -30.49 4.09 27.17
CA PHE A 289 -29.61 3.48 28.15
C PHE A 289 -30.42 2.96 29.33
N TYR A 290 -29.88 1.93 30.00
CA TYR A 290 -30.40 1.58 31.33
C TYR A 290 -29.81 2.56 32.33
N TYR A 291 -30.67 3.29 33.04
CA TYR A 291 -30.24 4.24 34.07
C TYR A 291 -31.11 4.17 35.32
N ASN A 292 -30.52 4.53 36.48
CA ASN A 292 -31.20 4.55 37.75
C ASN A 292 -30.82 5.84 38.54
N PHE A 293 -31.80 6.37 39.27
CA PHE A 293 -31.62 7.51 40.14
C PHE A 293 -31.81 7.08 41.60
N ASN A 294 -30.87 7.49 42.45
CA ASN A 294 -30.98 7.40 43.88
C ASN A 294 -30.73 8.81 44.49
N ALA A 295 -31.48 9.16 45.51
CA ALA A 295 -31.23 10.37 46.30
C ALA A 295 -30.83 9.91 47.71
N ASP A 296 -29.73 10.48 48.21
CA ASP A 296 -29.20 10.21 49.56
C ASP A 296 -28.94 11.57 50.24
N GLU A 297 -29.82 11.97 51.17
CA GLU A 297 -29.85 13.27 51.81
C GLU A 297 -29.77 14.45 50.82
N ASP A 298 -28.60 15.11 50.70
CA ASP A 298 -28.34 16.25 49.81
C ASP A 298 -27.60 15.86 48.53
N LEU A 299 -27.36 14.56 48.29
CA LEU A 299 -26.64 14.08 47.12
C LEU A 299 -27.54 13.28 46.17
N PHE A 300 -27.43 13.57 44.91
CA PHE A 300 -28.14 12.89 43.86
C PHE A 300 -27.20 11.98 43.08
N ILE A 301 -27.54 10.71 42.96
CA ILE A 301 -26.76 9.69 42.32
C ILE A 301 -27.49 9.21 41.06
N MET A 302 -26.87 9.37 39.89
CA MET A 302 -27.34 8.76 38.66
C MET A 302 -26.33 7.71 38.20
N THR A 303 -26.81 6.56 37.86
CA THR A 303 -25.99 5.46 37.29
C THR A 303 -26.51 5.11 35.91
N VAL A 304 -25.63 5.09 34.91
CA VAL A 304 -25.94 4.76 33.52
C VAL A 304 -25.08 3.57 33.09
N GLU A 305 -25.71 2.58 32.49
CA GLU A 305 -25.01 1.42 31.92
C GLU A 305 -24.87 1.59 30.40
N VAL A 306 -23.68 1.36 29.89
CA VAL A 306 -23.32 1.46 28.47
C VAL A 306 -22.74 0.13 28.01
N ASP A 307 -23.25 -0.41 26.93
CA ASP A 307 -22.69 -1.62 26.33
C ASP A 307 -21.24 -1.39 25.90
N ARG A 308 -20.38 -2.38 26.20
CA ARG A 308 -18.94 -2.33 25.91
C ARG A 308 -18.59 -2.64 24.44
N ARG A 309 -19.61 -2.97 23.62
CA ARG A 309 -19.43 -3.36 22.21
C ARG A 309 -19.39 -2.19 21.27
#